data_4e283cd55214666ed986c59e2e3c2ccf
#
_entry.id   4e283cd55214666ed986c59e2e3c2ccf
#
_cell.length_a   1.000
_cell.length_b   1.000
_cell.length_c   1.000
_cell.angle_alpha   90.00
_cell.angle_beta   90.00
_cell.angle_gamma   90.00
#
_symmetry.space_group_name_H-M   'P 1'
#
loop_
_entity.id
_entity.type
_entity.pdbx_description
1 polymer ?
#
loop_
_entity_poly.entity_id
_entity_poly.type
_entity_poly.pdbx_seq_one_letter_code
_entity_poly.pdbx_strand_id
1 'polypeptide(L)'
;IPVAVLRYVIINKTGRPLRASVCGTLPNFIGADGSKLGQDWKSDPLTSGPKKNKNEFRATAGLRGLFMSSDGVDPKDEAFGTIALAVAAGTRGTSRTAWLAAGWGTPLLDFWDDFSADGMLDPRPEMGEDMPFGSLTVELDVPANGSAETTFLLAWHFPNRRTWSPKGTPDDLIGNYYTTKWSDAWAAAEDFAGRSAGLEARTVEFIRAFATSTLPAEVKEAALFNLSTLRTQTCFRTPDGRFFGFEGSSNQAGCCFGSCTHVWNYDQATAFLFGQLSRSMRETEFLEATDAQGLMSFRVRLPIDRAREYGKAAADGQMGCIMKAYRDWKLSGDDAWLGRLWPAVKRALAFAWIKGGWDADRDGVMEGCQHNTMDVEYYGPNPQMGAWYLGALRAVEEMARH
;
A
#
# COMPACT_ATOMS: atom_id res chain seq x y z
N ILE A 1 3.20 -1.84 -8.54
CA ILE A 1 2.79 -0.95 -9.64
C ILE A 1 1.48 -0.32 -9.22
N PRO A 2 1.32 1.01 -9.31
CA PRO A 2 0.11 1.72 -8.92
C PRO A 2 -0.95 1.68 -10.04
N VAL A 3 -1.40 0.47 -10.40
CA VAL A 3 -2.36 0.24 -11.48
C VAL A 3 -3.36 -0.83 -11.04
N ALA A 4 -4.64 -0.53 -11.17
CA ALA A 4 -5.74 -1.49 -11.09
C ALA A 4 -6.17 -1.90 -12.51
N VAL A 5 -6.45 -3.19 -12.68
CA VAL A 5 -6.88 -3.78 -13.96
C VAL A 5 -8.34 -4.16 -13.84
N LEU A 6 -9.18 -3.54 -14.65
CA LEU A 6 -10.63 -3.76 -14.67
C LEU A 6 -11.00 -4.44 -15.99
N ARG A 7 -11.18 -5.74 -15.96
CA ARG A 7 -11.55 -6.55 -17.14
C ARG A 7 -13.03 -6.79 -17.16
N TYR A 8 -13.67 -6.45 -18.28
CA TYR A 8 -15.09 -6.68 -18.55
C TYR A 8 -15.24 -7.69 -19.68
N VAL A 9 -16.05 -8.71 -19.44
CA VAL A 9 -16.41 -9.73 -20.45
C VAL A 9 -17.88 -9.59 -20.76
N ILE A 10 -18.21 -9.28 -22.02
CA ILE A 10 -19.58 -9.21 -22.53
C ILE A 10 -19.92 -10.53 -23.19
N ILE A 11 -20.94 -11.22 -22.68
CA ILE A 11 -21.41 -12.51 -23.20
C ILE A 11 -22.71 -12.29 -23.99
N ASN A 12 -22.65 -12.58 -25.28
CA ASN A 12 -23.83 -12.54 -26.17
C ASN A 12 -24.51 -13.90 -26.14
N LYS A 13 -25.72 -13.96 -25.58
CA LYS A 13 -26.54 -15.18 -25.53
C LYS A 13 -27.52 -15.27 -26.68
N THR A 14 -27.44 -14.38 -27.69
CA THR A 14 -28.34 -14.37 -28.84
C THR A 14 -27.71 -15.04 -30.06
N GLY A 15 -28.54 -15.51 -31.00
CA GLY A 15 -28.09 -16.15 -32.26
C GLY A 15 -27.58 -15.15 -33.31
N ARG A 16 -27.40 -13.87 -33.00
CA ARG A 16 -26.92 -12.84 -33.93
C ARG A 16 -25.78 -12.04 -33.33
N PRO A 17 -24.82 -11.54 -34.13
CA PRO A 17 -23.79 -10.64 -33.61
C PRO A 17 -24.42 -9.37 -33.01
N LEU A 18 -23.77 -8.84 -31.95
CA LEU A 18 -24.15 -7.61 -31.28
C LEU A 18 -22.98 -6.65 -31.26
N ARG A 19 -23.29 -5.35 -31.30
CA ARG A 19 -22.34 -4.29 -30.91
C ARG A 19 -22.68 -3.88 -29.49
N ALA A 20 -21.69 -3.80 -28.64
CA ALA A 20 -21.84 -3.41 -27.25
C ALA A 20 -20.75 -2.37 -26.87
N SER A 21 -21.13 -1.44 -26.03
CA SER A 21 -20.16 -0.45 -25.49
C SER A 21 -20.05 -0.58 -23.99
N VAL A 22 -18.82 -0.39 -23.49
CA VAL A 22 -18.50 -0.28 -22.06
C VAL A 22 -17.94 1.09 -21.82
N CYS A 23 -18.48 1.80 -20.84
CA CYS A 23 -18.01 3.12 -20.44
C CYS A 23 -17.41 3.09 -19.04
N GLY A 24 -16.16 3.52 -18.90
CA GLY A 24 -15.53 3.83 -17.64
C GLY A 24 -15.65 5.32 -17.35
N THR A 25 -16.20 5.68 -16.19
CA THR A 25 -16.35 7.07 -15.75
C THR A 25 -15.66 7.27 -14.40
N LEU A 26 -14.94 8.37 -14.26
CA LEU A 26 -14.23 8.71 -13.05
C LEU A 26 -14.27 10.21 -12.80
N PRO A 27 -14.63 10.68 -11.57
CA PRO A 27 -14.41 12.06 -11.18
C PRO A 27 -12.92 12.32 -10.99
N ASN A 28 -12.45 13.50 -11.36
CA ASN A 28 -11.13 13.96 -11.00
C ASN A 28 -11.13 14.42 -9.53
N PHE A 29 -10.91 13.50 -8.61
CA PHE A 29 -10.95 13.74 -7.17
C PHE A 29 -9.60 14.21 -6.59
N ILE A 30 -8.63 14.61 -7.41
CA ILE A 30 -7.34 15.13 -6.93
C ILE A 30 -7.59 16.33 -6.03
N GLY A 31 -7.02 16.31 -4.83
CA GLY A 31 -7.23 17.33 -3.81
C GLY A 31 -8.48 17.18 -2.95
N ALA A 32 -9.35 16.20 -3.24
CA ALA A 32 -10.47 15.88 -2.36
C ALA A 32 -9.98 15.11 -1.14
N ASP A 33 -10.40 15.52 0.05
CA ASP A 33 -10.02 14.84 1.30
C ASP A 33 -10.92 13.65 1.66
N GLY A 34 -12.03 13.49 0.97
CA GLY A 34 -13.01 12.43 1.19
C GLY A 34 -13.76 12.49 2.54
N SER A 35 -13.39 13.41 3.41
CA SER A 35 -13.91 13.50 4.79
C SER A 35 -15.38 13.92 4.87
N LYS A 36 -15.90 14.55 3.81
CA LYS A 36 -17.26 15.06 3.73
C LYS A 36 -18.23 14.19 2.94
N LEU A 37 -17.76 13.05 2.43
CA LEU A 37 -18.61 12.10 1.71
C LEU A 37 -19.72 11.58 2.63
N GLY A 38 -20.96 11.98 2.35
CA GLY A 38 -22.16 11.52 3.04
C GLY A 38 -22.58 12.27 4.29
N GLN A 39 -21.93 13.38 4.67
CA GLN A 39 -22.29 14.14 5.88
C GLN A 39 -23.35 15.22 5.68
N ASP A 40 -23.54 15.71 4.48
CA ASP A 40 -24.59 16.70 4.16
C ASP A 40 -25.16 16.45 2.77
N TRP A 41 -26.45 16.14 2.72
CA TRP A 41 -27.15 15.93 1.46
C TRP A 41 -27.33 17.23 0.63
N LYS A 42 -27.09 18.38 1.22
CA LYS A 42 -27.15 19.69 0.56
C LYS A 42 -25.83 20.13 -0.05
N SER A 43 -24.72 19.58 0.42
CA SER A 43 -23.41 19.81 -0.17
C SER A 43 -23.10 18.62 -1.10
N ASP A 44 -22.83 18.89 -2.36
CA ASP A 44 -22.27 17.87 -3.23
C ASP A 44 -20.87 17.53 -2.71
N PRO A 45 -20.65 16.32 -2.17
CA PRO A 45 -19.37 15.97 -1.58
C PRO A 45 -18.25 15.91 -2.63
N LEU A 46 -18.60 15.81 -3.90
CA LEU A 46 -17.66 15.78 -5.02
C LEU A 46 -17.20 17.19 -5.44
N THR A 47 -17.83 18.24 -4.93
CA THR A 47 -17.44 19.63 -5.24
C THR A 47 -16.50 20.26 -4.21
N SER A 48 -16.09 19.51 -3.18
CA SER A 48 -15.21 20.00 -2.11
C SER A 48 -13.71 19.98 -2.46
N GLY A 49 -13.36 19.58 -3.66
CA GLY A 49 -11.97 19.56 -4.12
C GLY A 49 -11.42 20.94 -4.48
N PRO A 50 -10.10 21.08 -4.64
CA PRO A 50 -9.48 22.31 -5.12
C PRO A 50 -9.94 22.61 -6.55
N LYS A 51 -10.17 23.89 -6.82
CA LYS A 51 -10.48 24.37 -8.17
C LYS A 51 -9.28 24.18 -9.09
N LYS A 52 -9.55 24.12 -10.42
CA LYS A 52 -8.56 23.92 -11.49
C LYS A 52 -8.13 22.48 -11.70
N ASN A 53 -8.94 21.50 -11.37
CA ASN A 53 -8.74 20.14 -11.81
C ASN A 53 -8.96 20.04 -13.32
N LYS A 54 -8.09 19.26 -14.00
CA LYS A 54 -8.05 19.11 -15.46
C LYS A 54 -8.13 17.65 -15.86
N ASN A 55 -8.95 17.37 -16.86
CA ASN A 55 -8.96 16.10 -17.55
C ASN A 55 -8.50 16.30 -19.00
N GLU A 56 -7.51 15.55 -19.43
CA GLU A 56 -6.97 15.62 -20.77
C GLU A 56 -7.06 14.26 -21.45
N PHE A 57 -7.47 14.24 -22.71
CA PHE A 57 -7.33 13.03 -23.51
C PHE A 57 -5.86 12.87 -23.94
N ARG A 58 -5.30 11.67 -23.67
CA ARG A 58 -3.97 11.28 -24.14
C ARG A 58 -4.03 10.02 -24.97
N ALA A 59 -3.16 9.95 -25.96
CA ALA A 59 -2.98 8.77 -26.78
C ALA A 59 -1.49 8.58 -27.11
N THR A 60 -1.03 7.35 -26.98
CA THR A 60 0.32 6.91 -27.31
C THR A 60 0.25 5.64 -28.17
N ALA A 61 1.38 5.08 -28.56
CA ALA A 61 1.39 3.83 -29.32
C ALA A 61 0.74 2.65 -28.58
N GLY A 62 0.76 2.64 -27.25
CA GLY A 62 0.24 1.52 -26.42
C GLY A 62 -1.12 1.78 -25.80
N LEU A 63 -1.44 3.02 -25.46
CA LEU A 63 -2.59 3.40 -24.67
C LEU A 63 -3.31 4.62 -25.26
N ARG A 64 -4.63 4.69 -25.00
CA ARG A 64 -5.44 5.90 -25.12
C ARG A 64 -6.32 6.05 -23.88
N GLY A 65 -6.67 7.26 -23.50
CA GLY A 65 -7.52 7.47 -22.33
C GLY A 65 -7.45 8.88 -21.76
N LEU A 66 -7.84 8.99 -20.52
CA LEU A 66 -7.90 10.23 -19.76
C LEU A 66 -6.71 10.32 -18.80
N PHE A 67 -6.08 11.46 -18.79
CA PHE A 67 -5.12 11.86 -17.78
C PHE A 67 -5.72 12.99 -16.96
N MET A 68 -5.65 12.86 -15.64
CA MET A 68 -6.26 13.76 -14.68
C MET A 68 -5.18 14.38 -13.81
N SER A 69 -5.22 15.69 -13.67
CA SER A 69 -4.29 16.49 -12.86
C SER A 69 -5.02 17.66 -12.20
N SER A 70 -4.30 18.44 -11.42
CA SER A 70 -4.80 19.69 -10.80
C SER A 70 -3.73 20.75 -10.78
N ASP A 71 -4.10 21.98 -11.16
CA ASP A 71 -3.27 23.18 -10.97
C ASP A 71 -3.60 23.92 -9.65
N GLY A 72 -4.62 23.46 -8.93
CA GLY A 72 -5.10 24.11 -7.70
C GLY A 72 -4.58 23.47 -6.41
N VAL A 73 -4.09 22.25 -6.46
CA VAL A 73 -3.57 21.54 -5.28
C VAL A 73 -2.12 21.96 -5.02
N ASP A 74 -1.80 22.24 -3.76
CA ASP A 74 -0.42 22.50 -3.36
C ASP A 74 0.47 21.30 -3.69
N PRO A 75 1.59 21.48 -4.41
CA PRO A 75 2.51 20.38 -4.74
C PRO A 75 3.04 19.60 -3.53
N LYS A 76 2.94 20.14 -2.33
CA LYS A 76 3.32 19.47 -1.07
C LYS A 76 2.15 18.78 -0.36
N ASP A 77 0.94 18.90 -0.86
CA ASP A 77 -0.21 18.23 -0.24
C ASP A 77 -0.19 16.72 -0.53
N GLU A 78 -0.66 15.90 0.41
CA GLU A 78 -0.82 14.45 0.19
C GLU A 78 -1.81 14.14 -0.94
N ALA A 79 -2.79 15.02 -1.15
CA ALA A 79 -3.77 14.91 -2.22
C ALA A 79 -3.25 15.40 -3.59
N PHE A 80 -2.02 15.94 -3.66
CA PHE A 80 -1.37 16.28 -4.92
C PHE A 80 -0.94 15.03 -5.67
N GLY A 81 -1.35 14.92 -6.94
CA GLY A 81 -1.00 13.76 -7.74
C GLY A 81 -1.63 13.78 -9.12
N THR A 82 -1.59 12.61 -9.77
CA THR A 82 -2.20 12.38 -11.08
C THR A 82 -2.93 11.05 -11.09
N ILE A 83 -3.95 10.94 -11.96
CA ILE A 83 -4.72 9.73 -12.19
C ILE A 83 -4.81 9.48 -13.70
N ALA A 84 -4.84 8.24 -14.13
CA ALA A 84 -5.10 7.88 -15.52
C ALA A 84 -6.16 6.78 -15.61
N LEU A 85 -7.13 6.96 -16.50
CA LEU A 85 -8.08 5.93 -16.93
C LEU A 85 -7.81 5.63 -18.39
N ALA A 86 -7.25 4.47 -18.70
CA ALA A 86 -6.75 4.16 -20.03
C ALA A 86 -7.21 2.79 -20.51
N VAL A 87 -7.20 2.62 -21.84
CA VAL A 87 -7.42 1.36 -22.56
C VAL A 87 -6.35 1.19 -23.64
N ALA A 88 -6.24 0.00 -24.22
CA ALA A 88 -5.30 -0.23 -25.32
C ALA A 88 -5.56 0.72 -26.52
N ALA A 89 -4.50 1.22 -27.14
CA ALA A 89 -4.57 2.23 -28.21
C ALA A 89 -5.45 1.81 -29.40
N GLY A 90 -5.45 0.52 -29.74
CA GLY A 90 -6.23 -0.03 -30.86
C GLY A 90 -7.73 -0.22 -30.58
N THR A 91 -8.23 0.11 -29.38
CA THR A 91 -9.67 -0.02 -29.08
C THR A 91 -10.47 1.10 -29.74
N ARG A 92 -11.68 0.75 -30.26
CA ARG A 92 -12.64 1.75 -30.76
C ARG A 92 -13.40 2.37 -29.60
N GLY A 93 -13.82 3.62 -29.73
CA GLY A 93 -14.61 4.33 -28.73
C GLY A 93 -14.26 5.81 -28.66
N THR A 94 -15.00 6.54 -27.87
CA THR A 94 -14.87 7.99 -27.65
C THR A 94 -14.47 8.32 -26.23
N SER A 95 -14.21 9.58 -25.95
CA SER A 95 -13.91 10.09 -24.63
C SER A 95 -14.58 11.43 -24.41
N ARG A 96 -14.88 11.71 -23.15
CA ARG A 96 -15.43 12.98 -22.71
C ARG A 96 -14.62 13.44 -21.51
N THR A 97 -13.98 14.61 -21.60
CA THR A 97 -13.13 15.15 -20.53
C THR A 97 -13.93 15.84 -19.43
N ALA A 98 -15.14 16.31 -19.73
CA ALA A 98 -16.06 16.89 -18.76
C ALA A 98 -17.50 16.43 -19.00
N TRP A 99 -18.29 16.32 -17.94
CA TRP A 99 -19.74 16.19 -18.03
C TRP A 99 -20.39 17.57 -18.10
N LEU A 100 -21.66 17.59 -18.48
CA LEU A 100 -22.45 18.84 -18.46
C LEU A 100 -22.49 19.41 -17.05
N ALA A 101 -22.06 20.65 -16.88
CA ALA A 101 -22.18 21.36 -15.61
C ALA A 101 -23.62 21.88 -15.42
N ALA A 102 -24.45 21.14 -14.72
CA ALA A 102 -25.84 21.50 -14.41
C ALA A 102 -26.29 20.90 -13.07
N GLY A 103 -27.33 21.44 -12.47
CA GLY A 103 -27.89 20.92 -11.22
C GLY A 103 -28.93 19.79 -11.41
N TRP A 104 -29.45 19.28 -10.31
CA TRP A 104 -30.62 18.39 -10.23
C TRP A 104 -30.49 17.06 -11.00
N GLY A 105 -29.31 16.47 -11.07
CA GLY A 105 -29.10 15.20 -11.76
C GLY A 105 -29.06 15.31 -13.30
N THR A 106 -29.19 16.50 -13.87
CA THR A 106 -29.09 16.75 -15.30
C THR A 106 -27.81 16.20 -15.93
N PRO A 107 -26.62 16.28 -15.30
CA PRO A 107 -25.40 15.70 -15.87
C PRO A 107 -25.49 14.19 -16.09
N LEU A 108 -26.12 13.45 -15.18
CA LEU A 108 -26.31 12.01 -15.31
C LEU A 108 -27.31 11.67 -16.41
N LEU A 109 -28.40 12.46 -16.56
CA LEU A 109 -29.36 12.29 -17.63
C LEU A 109 -28.74 12.58 -18.99
N ASP A 110 -28.01 13.72 -19.12
CA ASP A 110 -27.28 14.03 -20.36
C ASP A 110 -26.27 12.93 -20.74
N PHE A 111 -25.55 12.42 -19.77
CA PHE A 111 -24.63 11.32 -20.00
C PHE A 111 -25.35 10.06 -20.49
N TRP A 112 -26.44 9.69 -19.81
CA TRP A 112 -27.16 8.47 -20.14
C TRP A 112 -27.91 8.57 -21.49
N ASP A 113 -28.55 9.70 -21.78
CA ASP A 113 -29.25 9.92 -23.01
C ASP A 113 -28.30 9.84 -24.22
N ASP A 114 -27.12 10.46 -24.09
CA ASP A 114 -26.09 10.42 -25.12
C ASP A 114 -25.51 9.00 -25.28
N PHE A 115 -25.01 8.40 -24.20
CA PHE A 115 -24.40 7.07 -24.26
C PHE A 115 -25.36 5.97 -24.68
N SER A 116 -26.64 6.02 -24.27
CA SER A 116 -27.63 5.00 -24.61
C SER A 116 -28.11 5.08 -26.04
N ALA A 117 -27.92 6.21 -26.73
CA ALA A 117 -28.36 6.40 -28.12
C ALA A 117 -27.53 5.53 -29.09
N ASP A 118 -26.21 5.49 -28.93
CA ASP A 118 -25.33 4.78 -29.87
C ASP A 118 -24.11 4.10 -29.22
N GLY A 119 -23.94 4.23 -27.91
CA GLY A 119 -22.81 3.67 -27.15
C GLY A 119 -21.56 4.52 -27.21
N MET A 120 -21.63 5.74 -27.70
CA MET A 120 -20.54 6.70 -27.79
C MET A 120 -20.85 7.92 -26.90
N LEU A 121 -19.91 8.83 -26.79
CA LEU A 121 -20.05 10.07 -26.03
C LEU A 121 -19.63 11.27 -26.88
N ASP A 122 -20.51 12.24 -26.99
CA ASP A 122 -20.19 13.53 -27.58
C ASP A 122 -19.44 14.41 -26.61
N PRO A 123 -18.49 15.24 -27.06
CA PRO A 123 -17.81 16.21 -26.21
C PRO A 123 -18.79 17.17 -25.53
N ARG A 124 -18.46 17.56 -24.29
CA ARG A 124 -19.13 18.66 -23.59
C ARG A 124 -18.13 19.75 -23.28
N PRO A 125 -18.55 21.02 -23.24
CA PRO A 125 -17.67 22.13 -22.89
C PRO A 125 -17.20 21.98 -21.43
N GLU A 126 -15.93 22.26 -21.20
CA GLU A 126 -15.38 22.38 -19.84
C GLU A 126 -15.88 23.67 -19.20
N MET A 127 -16.52 23.55 -18.03
CA MET A 127 -17.12 24.68 -17.31
C MET A 127 -16.33 25.12 -16.11
N GLY A 128 -15.08 24.62 -15.94
CA GLY A 128 -14.21 25.00 -14.83
C GLY A 128 -14.66 24.45 -13.48
N GLU A 129 -15.21 23.25 -13.46
CA GLU A 129 -15.64 22.56 -12.24
C GLU A 129 -14.44 22.15 -11.37
N ASP A 130 -14.67 22.03 -10.06
CA ASP A 130 -13.65 21.58 -9.14
C ASP A 130 -13.26 20.11 -9.36
N MET A 131 -14.22 19.28 -9.72
CA MET A 131 -14.06 17.83 -9.92
C MET A 131 -14.74 17.37 -11.21
N PRO A 132 -14.21 17.70 -12.38
CA PRO A 132 -14.80 17.30 -13.64
C PRO A 132 -14.82 15.78 -13.77
N PHE A 133 -15.96 15.22 -14.23
CA PHE A 133 -16.06 13.81 -14.55
C PHE A 133 -15.49 13.55 -15.94
N GLY A 134 -14.56 12.60 -16.01
CA GLY A 134 -14.06 12.08 -17.27
C GLY A 134 -14.68 10.73 -17.61
N SER A 135 -15.01 10.49 -18.88
CA SER A 135 -15.57 9.22 -19.36
C SER A 135 -14.82 8.72 -20.58
N LEU A 136 -14.63 7.41 -20.65
CA LEU A 136 -13.92 6.72 -21.72
C LEU A 136 -14.74 5.51 -22.18
N THR A 137 -15.13 5.45 -23.47
CA THR A 137 -15.90 4.33 -24.01
C THR A 137 -15.01 3.36 -24.79
N VAL A 138 -15.43 2.10 -24.78
CA VAL A 138 -14.89 1.05 -25.65
C VAL A 138 -16.06 0.34 -26.32
N GLU A 139 -16.04 0.31 -27.66
CA GLU A 139 -16.99 -0.43 -28.49
C GLU A 139 -16.45 -1.82 -28.81
N LEU A 140 -17.28 -2.84 -28.67
CA LEU A 140 -16.95 -4.25 -28.88
C LEU A 140 -17.93 -4.88 -29.90
N ASP A 141 -17.40 -5.61 -30.86
CA ASP A 141 -18.21 -6.54 -31.69
C ASP A 141 -18.26 -7.89 -30.96
N VAL A 142 -19.46 -8.31 -30.54
CA VAL A 142 -19.66 -9.54 -29.75
C VAL A 142 -20.28 -10.60 -30.63
N PRO A 143 -19.59 -11.71 -30.98
CA PRO A 143 -20.14 -12.74 -31.87
C PRO A 143 -21.43 -13.36 -31.35
N ALA A 144 -22.23 -13.92 -32.23
CA ALA A 144 -23.42 -14.70 -31.87
C ALA A 144 -23.01 -15.88 -30.96
N ASN A 145 -23.73 -16.06 -29.83
CA ASN A 145 -23.42 -17.08 -28.80
C ASN A 145 -21.96 -17.08 -28.32
N GLY A 146 -21.29 -15.93 -28.38
CA GLY A 146 -19.88 -15.76 -28.03
C GLY A 146 -19.67 -14.67 -27.01
N SER A 147 -18.41 -14.26 -26.84
CA SER A 147 -18.04 -13.19 -25.94
C SER A 147 -16.95 -12.31 -26.54
N ALA A 148 -16.86 -11.09 -26.04
CA ALA A 148 -15.76 -10.16 -26.25
C ALA A 148 -15.36 -9.52 -24.93
N GLU A 149 -14.09 -9.08 -24.81
CA GLU A 149 -13.60 -8.47 -23.58
C GLU A 149 -12.91 -7.14 -23.84
N THR A 150 -12.92 -6.31 -22.82
CA THR A 150 -12.12 -5.09 -22.76
C THR A 150 -11.52 -4.92 -21.37
N THR A 151 -10.39 -4.22 -21.33
CA THR A 151 -9.68 -3.96 -20.07
C THR A 151 -9.43 -2.48 -19.93
N PHE A 152 -9.90 -1.90 -18.82
CA PHE A 152 -9.51 -0.57 -18.40
C PHE A 152 -8.37 -0.65 -17.40
N LEU A 153 -7.42 0.27 -17.49
CA LEU A 153 -6.36 0.49 -16.54
C LEU A 153 -6.68 1.77 -15.76
N LEU A 154 -6.78 1.65 -14.44
CA LEU A 154 -6.84 2.79 -13.54
C LEU A 154 -5.49 2.91 -12.86
N ALA A 155 -4.73 3.94 -13.19
CA ALA A 155 -3.43 4.21 -12.60
C ALA A 155 -3.46 5.48 -11.75
N TRP A 156 -2.57 5.56 -10.75
CA TRP A 156 -2.45 6.72 -9.87
C TRP A 156 -1.00 6.99 -9.52
N HIS A 157 -0.72 8.27 -9.18
CA HIS A 157 0.59 8.73 -8.74
C HIS A 157 0.40 9.89 -7.76
N PHE A 158 0.64 9.63 -6.46
CA PHE A 158 0.58 10.61 -5.37
C PHE A 158 1.93 10.59 -4.65
N PRO A 159 2.82 11.55 -4.92
CA PRO A 159 4.20 11.51 -4.43
C PRO A 159 4.32 11.78 -2.94
N ASN A 160 3.43 12.57 -2.39
CA ASN A 160 3.50 13.01 -1.02
C ASN A 160 2.83 12.01 -0.07
N ARG A 161 3.48 11.78 1.05
CA ARG A 161 2.92 11.04 2.17
C ARG A 161 3.41 11.68 3.45
N ARG A 162 2.52 11.98 4.36
CA ARG A 162 2.86 12.44 5.71
C ARG A 162 3.20 11.26 6.62
N THR A 163 3.90 11.53 7.70
CA THR A 163 4.34 10.48 8.65
C THR A 163 3.19 9.82 9.39
N TRP A 164 2.10 10.53 9.63
CA TRP A 164 1.02 10.15 10.53
C TRP A 164 1.50 9.72 11.92
N SER A 165 2.68 10.18 12.30
CA SER A 165 3.26 9.96 13.63
C SER A 165 2.90 11.09 14.57
N PRO A 166 2.69 10.84 15.88
CA PRO A 166 2.49 11.91 16.86
C PRO A 166 3.66 12.91 16.85
N LYS A 167 3.36 14.19 17.04
CA LYS A 167 4.33 15.30 16.98
C LYS A 167 4.96 15.50 15.59
N GLY A 168 4.40 14.88 14.54
CA GLY A 168 4.72 15.23 13.16
C GLY A 168 4.26 16.65 12.86
N THR A 169 5.01 17.36 12.01
CA THR A 169 4.62 18.66 11.48
C THR A 169 3.95 18.48 10.11
N PRO A 170 3.19 19.48 9.62
CA PRO A 170 2.66 19.46 8.27
C PRO A 170 3.74 19.29 7.18
N ASP A 171 4.98 19.67 7.49
CA ASP A 171 6.12 19.57 6.57
C ASP A 171 6.87 18.23 6.64
N ASP A 172 6.49 17.31 7.54
CA ASP A 172 7.09 15.98 7.64
C ASP A 172 6.60 15.05 6.50
N LEU A 173 7.03 15.32 5.29
CA LEU A 173 6.74 14.51 4.11
C LEU A 173 7.81 13.43 3.96
N ILE A 174 7.37 12.18 3.92
CA ILE A 174 8.24 11.01 3.74
C ILE A 174 8.14 10.37 2.36
N GLY A 175 7.13 10.74 1.58
CA GLY A 175 6.94 10.24 0.22
C GLY A 175 6.58 8.76 0.11
N ASN A 176 6.48 8.29 -1.12
CA ASN A 176 6.12 6.91 -1.47
C ASN A 176 7.16 6.28 -2.41
N TYR A 177 7.55 5.04 -2.18
CA TYR A 177 8.54 4.34 -3.01
C TYR A 177 8.12 4.22 -4.48
N TYR A 178 6.85 3.93 -4.75
CA TYR A 178 6.41 3.73 -6.13
C TYR A 178 6.57 4.98 -6.98
N THR A 179 6.49 6.17 -6.37
CA THR A 179 6.63 7.44 -7.10
C THR A 179 8.08 7.73 -7.51
N THR A 180 9.05 6.97 -7.02
CA THR A 180 10.44 7.03 -7.51
C THR A 180 10.64 6.25 -8.82
N LYS A 181 9.63 5.49 -9.27
CA LYS A 181 9.72 4.61 -10.45
C LYS A 181 9.08 5.21 -11.69
N TRP A 182 8.08 6.05 -11.51
CA TRP A 182 7.32 6.70 -12.58
C TRP A 182 7.13 8.17 -12.27
N SER A 183 7.10 9.00 -13.30
CA SER A 183 6.92 10.45 -13.18
C SER A 183 5.47 10.85 -12.86
N ASP A 184 4.50 10.06 -13.33
CA ASP A 184 3.08 10.31 -13.21
C ASP A 184 2.26 9.02 -13.41
N ALA A 185 0.94 9.12 -13.31
CA ALA A 185 0.04 7.98 -13.50
C ALA A 185 0.05 7.42 -14.93
N TRP A 186 0.28 8.26 -15.93
CA TRP A 186 0.32 7.82 -17.33
C TRP A 186 1.56 6.95 -17.59
N ALA A 187 2.72 7.39 -17.12
CA ALA A 187 3.96 6.62 -17.21
C ALA A 187 3.85 5.26 -16.50
N ALA A 188 3.17 5.21 -15.35
CA ALA A 188 2.89 3.96 -14.65
C ALA A 188 1.97 3.03 -15.46
N ALA A 189 0.94 3.58 -16.11
CA ALA A 189 0.03 2.83 -16.96
C ALA A 189 0.72 2.25 -18.21
N GLU A 190 1.59 3.04 -18.87
CA GLU A 190 2.36 2.61 -20.05
C GLU A 190 3.34 1.49 -19.72
N ASP A 191 4.12 1.64 -18.63
CA ASP A 191 5.04 0.59 -18.16
C ASP A 191 4.28 -0.70 -17.84
N PHE A 192 3.13 -0.57 -17.15
CA PHE A 192 2.27 -1.72 -16.88
C PHE A 192 1.77 -2.39 -18.16
N ALA A 193 1.23 -1.61 -19.09
CA ALA A 193 0.69 -2.14 -20.36
C ALA A 193 1.74 -2.93 -21.15
N GLY A 194 2.97 -2.42 -21.22
CA GLY A 194 4.08 -3.11 -21.87
C GLY A 194 4.50 -4.43 -21.23
N ARG A 195 4.13 -4.67 -19.97
CA ARG A 195 4.52 -5.86 -19.19
C ARG A 195 3.34 -6.70 -18.70
N SER A 196 2.10 -6.29 -19.00
CA SER A 196 0.87 -6.84 -18.41
C SER A 196 0.75 -8.35 -18.55
N ALA A 197 1.01 -8.90 -19.74
CA ALA A 197 0.92 -10.34 -19.98
C ALA A 197 1.89 -11.16 -19.08
N GLY A 198 3.14 -10.70 -18.92
CA GLY A 198 4.11 -11.35 -18.04
C GLY A 198 3.77 -11.22 -16.56
N LEU A 199 3.22 -10.07 -16.15
CA LEU A 199 2.78 -9.85 -14.77
C LEU A 199 1.55 -10.70 -14.43
N GLU A 200 0.60 -10.80 -15.35
CA GLU A 200 -0.58 -11.66 -15.20
C GLU A 200 -0.17 -13.13 -15.12
N ALA A 201 0.67 -13.61 -16.05
CA ALA A 201 1.16 -15.00 -16.06
C ALA A 201 1.79 -15.36 -14.73
N ARG A 202 2.70 -14.53 -14.19
CA ARG A 202 3.35 -14.77 -12.89
C ARG A 202 2.36 -14.77 -11.73
N THR A 203 1.37 -13.89 -11.75
CA THR A 203 0.34 -13.83 -10.71
C THR A 203 -0.53 -15.09 -10.74
N VAL A 204 -0.95 -15.52 -11.93
CA VAL A 204 -1.74 -16.75 -12.10
C VAL A 204 -0.93 -17.99 -11.71
N GLU A 205 0.36 -18.05 -12.06
CA GLU A 205 1.26 -19.13 -11.67
C GLU A 205 1.38 -19.24 -10.14
N PHE A 206 1.61 -18.12 -9.44
CA PHE A 206 1.64 -18.07 -7.98
C PHE A 206 0.35 -18.59 -7.36
N ILE A 207 -0.80 -18.05 -7.80
CA ILE A 207 -2.12 -18.45 -7.27
C ILE A 207 -2.38 -19.93 -7.56
N ARG A 208 -2.05 -20.42 -8.76
CA ARG A 208 -2.22 -21.83 -9.13
C ARG A 208 -1.35 -22.74 -8.25
N ALA A 209 -0.06 -22.43 -8.10
CA ALA A 209 0.85 -23.21 -7.26
C ALA A 209 0.35 -23.30 -5.82
N PHE A 210 -0.15 -22.19 -5.28
CA PHE A 210 -0.70 -22.16 -3.94
C PHE A 210 -2.04 -22.90 -3.83
N ALA A 211 -2.97 -22.68 -4.76
CA ALA A 211 -4.30 -23.28 -4.76
C ALA A 211 -4.25 -24.83 -4.94
N THR A 212 -3.30 -25.31 -5.75
CA THR A 212 -3.11 -26.77 -6.00
C THR A 212 -2.19 -27.45 -4.99
N SER A 213 -1.65 -26.72 -4.01
CA SER A 213 -0.84 -27.31 -2.94
C SER A 213 -1.65 -28.29 -2.10
N THR A 214 -0.95 -29.17 -1.38
CA THR A 214 -1.58 -30.16 -0.49
C THR A 214 -2.04 -29.61 0.87
N LEU A 215 -1.89 -28.30 1.08
CA LEU A 215 -2.37 -27.64 2.31
C LEU A 215 -3.90 -27.72 2.42
N PRO A 216 -4.46 -27.81 3.65
CA PRO A 216 -5.90 -27.70 3.87
C PRO A 216 -6.49 -26.43 3.25
N ALA A 217 -7.76 -26.48 2.84
CA ALA A 217 -8.44 -25.36 2.20
C ALA A 217 -8.46 -24.12 3.11
N GLU A 218 -8.72 -24.32 4.39
CA GLU A 218 -8.80 -23.27 5.41
C GLU A 218 -7.46 -22.53 5.58
N VAL A 219 -6.34 -23.26 5.51
CA VAL A 219 -5.00 -22.67 5.58
C VAL A 219 -4.71 -21.84 4.33
N LYS A 220 -5.08 -22.37 3.16
CA LYS A 220 -4.91 -21.63 1.89
C LYS A 220 -5.71 -20.35 1.86
N GLU A 221 -6.97 -20.41 2.29
CA GLU A 221 -7.87 -19.27 2.35
C GLU A 221 -7.34 -18.20 3.32
N ALA A 222 -7.01 -18.57 4.55
CA ALA A 222 -6.48 -17.66 5.56
C ALA A 222 -5.19 -16.96 5.11
N ALA A 223 -4.28 -17.69 4.46
CA ALA A 223 -3.02 -17.11 4.01
C ALA A 223 -3.20 -16.14 2.83
N LEU A 224 -4.03 -16.46 1.84
CA LEU A 224 -4.23 -15.62 0.65
C LEU A 224 -4.95 -14.32 0.97
N PHE A 225 -6.00 -14.35 1.78
CA PHE A 225 -6.76 -13.15 2.11
C PHE A 225 -5.95 -12.13 2.90
N ASN A 226 -5.06 -12.57 3.79
CA ASN A 226 -4.20 -11.67 4.56
C ASN A 226 -3.19 -10.87 3.69
N LEU A 227 -2.87 -11.33 2.49
CA LEU A 227 -2.00 -10.60 1.57
C LEU A 227 -2.60 -9.26 1.12
N SER A 228 -3.91 -9.09 1.18
CA SER A 228 -4.60 -7.85 0.82
C SER A 228 -4.16 -6.67 1.69
N THR A 229 -3.78 -6.89 2.94
CA THR A 229 -3.30 -5.85 3.87
C THR A 229 -2.09 -5.10 3.33
N LEU A 230 -1.20 -5.78 2.60
CA LEU A 230 -0.03 -5.14 1.96
C LEU A 230 -0.39 -4.13 0.87
N ARG A 231 -1.65 -4.12 0.42
CA ARG A 231 -2.18 -3.22 -0.64
C ARG A 231 -3.02 -2.08 -0.06
N THR A 232 -3.07 -1.95 1.24
CA THR A 232 -3.81 -0.90 1.95
C THR A 232 -2.87 0.21 2.42
N GLN A 233 -3.44 1.31 2.92
CA GLN A 233 -2.70 2.40 3.57
C GLN A 233 -2.01 1.98 4.87
N THR A 234 -2.38 0.83 5.43
CA THR A 234 -1.76 0.27 6.64
C THR A 234 -0.28 -0.04 6.41
N CYS A 235 0.08 -0.54 5.22
CA CYS A 235 1.46 -0.83 4.86
C CYS A 235 1.97 0.13 3.78
N PHE A 236 3.21 0.59 3.91
CA PHE A 236 3.81 1.52 2.95
C PHE A 236 5.32 1.36 2.86
N ARG A 237 5.89 1.93 1.80
CA ARG A 237 7.34 2.02 1.60
C ARG A 237 7.72 3.47 1.36
N THR A 238 8.78 3.89 2.03
CA THR A 238 9.41 5.20 1.80
C THR A 238 10.28 5.19 0.53
N PRO A 239 10.64 6.36 -0.04
CA PRO A 239 11.41 6.45 -1.29
C PRO A 239 12.75 5.69 -1.26
N ASP A 240 13.39 5.59 -0.09
CA ASP A 240 14.62 4.81 0.13
C ASP A 240 14.38 3.28 0.16
N GLY A 241 13.12 2.84 0.02
CA GLY A 241 12.74 1.44 -0.05
C GLY A 241 12.40 0.78 1.27
N ARG A 242 12.51 1.48 2.39
CA ARG A 242 12.14 0.94 3.71
C ARG A 242 10.64 0.67 3.79
N PHE A 243 10.31 -0.43 4.45
CA PHE A 243 8.94 -0.89 4.64
C PHE A 243 8.48 -0.65 6.07
N PHE A 244 7.26 -0.11 6.19
CA PHE A 244 6.61 0.20 7.46
C PHE A 244 5.16 -0.25 7.43
N GLY A 245 4.57 -0.42 8.62
CA GLY A 245 3.15 -0.68 8.78
C GLY A 245 2.60 -0.09 10.07
N PHE A 246 1.34 0.31 10.01
CA PHE A 246 0.52 0.60 11.19
C PHE A 246 -0.20 -0.68 11.65
N GLU A 247 -0.89 -0.63 12.76
CA GLU A 247 -1.82 -1.69 13.17
C GLU A 247 -3.18 -1.55 12.47
N GLY A 248 -3.48 -0.37 11.98
CA GLY A 248 -4.62 -0.01 11.16
C GLY A 248 -4.48 1.40 10.66
N SER A 249 -5.37 1.84 9.79
CA SER A 249 -5.36 3.22 9.28
C SER A 249 -6.77 3.72 8.99
N SER A 250 -6.96 5.03 9.15
CA SER A 250 -8.06 5.82 8.62
C SER A 250 -7.61 6.64 7.42
N ASN A 251 -8.44 7.56 6.95
CA ASN A 251 -8.10 8.41 5.80
C ASN A 251 -6.92 9.37 6.06
N GLN A 252 -6.67 9.74 7.33
CA GLN A 252 -5.73 10.80 7.69
C GLN A 252 -4.81 10.44 8.86
N ALA A 253 -4.91 9.23 9.38
CA ALA A 253 -4.12 8.79 10.51
C ALA A 253 -3.86 7.27 10.47
N GLY A 254 -2.70 6.86 10.97
CA GLY A 254 -2.41 5.47 11.29
C GLY A 254 -2.60 5.20 12.77
N CYS A 255 -3.22 4.07 13.12
CA CYS A 255 -3.26 3.57 14.48
C CYS A 255 -1.92 2.93 14.82
N CYS A 256 -1.37 3.25 16.00
CA CYS A 256 -0.14 2.65 16.48
C CYS A 256 1.00 2.80 15.46
N PHE A 257 1.50 4.02 15.34
CA PHE A 257 2.48 4.40 14.34
C PHE A 257 3.75 3.53 14.36
N GLY A 258 4.38 3.41 13.19
CA GLY A 258 5.76 3.04 13.05
C GLY A 258 6.12 1.59 13.36
N SER A 259 5.46 0.60 12.77
CA SER A 259 5.90 -0.81 12.80
C SER A 259 6.17 -1.33 14.23
N CYS A 260 5.13 -1.37 15.06
CA CYS A 260 5.20 -1.84 16.43
C CYS A 260 5.86 -3.23 16.52
N THR A 261 6.99 -3.35 17.22
CA THR A 261 7.86 -4.53 17.22
C THR A 261 7.15 -5.78 17.72
N HIS A 262 6.36 -5.67 18.81
CA HIS A 262 5.66 -6.81 19.38
C HIS A 262 4.46 -7.24 18.53
N VAL A 263 3.74 -6.30 17.90
CA VAL A 263 2.64 -6.63 16.98
C VAL A 263 3.17 -7.33 15.72
N TRP A 264 4.27 -6.84 15.15
CA TRP A 264 4.91 -7.47 14.00
C TRP A 264 5.60 -8.81 14.31
N ASN A 265 5.62 -9.26 15.56
CA ASN A 265 6.00 -10.64 15.90
C ASN A 265 4.98 -11.67 15.38
N TYR A 266 3.73 -11.25 15.17
CA TYR A 266 2.67 -12.13 14.64
C TYR A 266 2.71 -12.25 13.11
N ASP A 267 3.43 -11.34 12.42
CA ASP A 267 3.62 -11.45 10.97
C ASP A 267 4.64 -12.54 10.62
N GLN A 268 4.17 -13.58 9.97
CA GLN A 268 5.02 -14.65 9.48
C GLN A 268 5.10 -14.66 7.93
N ALA A 269 4.10 -14.12 7.24
CA ALA A 269 4.00 -14.22 5.79
C ALA A 269 5.03 -13.39 5.04
N THR A 270 5.31 -12.16 5.51
CA THR A 270 6.19 -11.21 4.81
C THR A 270 7.60 -11.76 4.64
N ALA A 271 8.15 -12.46 5.62
CA ALA A 271 9.49 -13.03 5.55
C ALA A 271 9.62 -14.09 4.43
N PHE A 272 8.59 -14.92 4.24
CA PHE A 272 8.60 -15.99 3.25
C PHE A 272 8.27 -15.49 1.84
N LEU A 273 7.31 -14.59 1.72
CA LEU A 273 6.81 -14.11 0.43
C LEU A 273 7.56 -12.87 -0.09
N PHE A 274 8.02 -12.01 0.81
CA PHE A 274 8.62 -10.71 0.50
C PHE A 274 9.85 -10.44 1.38
N GLY A 275 10.83 -11.37 1.37
CA GLY A 275 11.98 -11.36 2.27
C GLY A 275 12.77 -10.05 2.29
N GLN A 276 12.82 -9.31 1.16
CA GLN A 276 13.46 -7.99 1.14
C GLN A 276 12.70 -6.95 1.99
N LEU A 277 11.36 -7.02 2.02
CA LEU A 277 10.56 -6.12 2.87
C LEU A 277 10.78 -6.45 4.35
N SER A 278 10.79 -7.74 4.71
CA SER A 278 11.07 -8.18 6.07
C SER A 278 12.46 -7.74 6.53
N ARG A 279 13.49 -7.96 5.71
CA ARG A 279 14.86 -7.52 6.03
C ARG A 279 14.98 -6.00 6.19
N SER A 280 14.27 -5.23 5.36
CA SER A 280 14.21 -3.77 5.49
C SER A 280 13.65 -3.32 6.85
N MET A 281 12.64 -4.03 7.39
CA MET A 281 12.15 -3.76 8.75
C MET A 281 13.21 -4.06 9.80
N ARG A 282 13.95 -5.19 9.67
CA ARG A 282 15.07 -5.54 10.58
C ARG A 282 16.17 -4.48 10.56
N GLU A 283 16.52 -4.00 9.37
CA GLU A 283 17.49 -2.92 9.23
C GLU A 283 17.04 -1.66 9.98
N THR A 284 15.80 -1.28 9.82
CA THR A 284 15.20 -0.14 10.53
C THR A 284 15.21 -0.34 12.04
N GLU A 285 14.80 -1.50 12.54
CA GLU A 285 14.75 -1.80 13.96
C GLU A 285 16.15 -1.77 14.61
N PHE A 286 17.12 -2.44 14.00
CA PHE A 286 18.44 -2.58 14.61
C PHE A 286 19.38 -1.40 14.36
N LEU A 287 19.33 -0.77 13.18
CA LEU A 287 20.28 0.28 12.80
C LEU A 287 19.75 1.68 13.13
N GLU A 288 18.43 1.89 12.99
CA GLU A 288 17.82 3.21 13.17
C GLU A 288 17.08 3.36 14.52
N ALA A 289 16.33 2.35 14.95
CA ALA A 289 15.47 2.44 16.14
C ALA A 289 16.15 1.96 17.44
N THR A 290 17.33 1.34 17.36
CA THR A 290 18.10 0.87 18.52
C THR A 290 19.19 1.88 18.90
N ASP A 291 19.25 2.26 20.16
CA ASP A 291 20.23 3.21 20.66
C ASP A 291 21.61 2.57 20.98
N ALA A 292 22.54 3.39 21.48
CA ALA A 292 23.89 2.93 21.81
C ALA A 292 23.94 1.95 23.00
N GLN A 293 22.92 1.94 23.86
CA GLN A 293 22.81 1.02 24.99
C GLN A 293 22.08 -0.27 24.62
N GLY A 294 21.49 -0.34 23.43
CA GLY A 294 20.76 -1.50 22.94
C GLY A 294 19.24 -1.44 23.16
N LEU A 295 18.70 -0.32 23.68
CA LEU A 295 17.27 -0.11 23.76
C LEU A 295 16.69 0.06 22.36
N MET A 296 15.81 -0.82 21.96
CA MET A 296 15.06 -0.73 20.71
C MET A 296 13.71 -0.05 20.94
N SER A 297 13.48 1.12 20.35
CA SER A 297 12.18 1.75 20.38
C SER A 297 11.13 0.81 19.77
N PHE A 298 10.11 0.42 20.52
CA PHE A 298 9.15 -0.54 20.00
C PHE A 298 8.21 0.06 18.93
N ARG A 299 8.22 1.39 18.78
CA ARG A 299 7.59 2.14 17.70
C ARG A 299 8.62 3.04 17.02
N VAL A 300 8.73 2.92 15.71
CA VAL A 300 9.64 3.73 14.90
C VAL A 300 8.96 5.07 14.59
N ARG A 301 9.52 6.16 15.06
CA ARG A 301 9.03 7.49 14.68
C ARG A 301 9.58 7.88 13.31
N LEU A 302 8.76 8.54 12.51
CA LEU A 302 9.16 9.07 11.20
C LEU A 302 9.11 10.62 11.24
N PRO A 303 9.94 11.32 10.48
CA PRO A 303 10.97 10.82 9.54
C PRO A 303 12.03 9.95 10.23
N ILE A 304 12.84 9.21 9.44
CA ILE A 304 13.71 8.12 9.96
C ILE A 304 14.79 8.58 10.94
N ASP A 305 15.25 9.82 10.82
CA ASP A 305 16.20 10.45 11.75
C ASP A 305 15.65 10.56 13.19
N ARG A 306 14.33 10.42 13.34
CA ARG A 306 13.59 10.45 14.60
C ARG A 306 13.22 9.05 15.12
N ALA A 307 13.71 7.99 14.49
CA ALA A 307 13.32 6.60 14.76
C ALA A 307 13.40 6.20 16.24
N ARG A 308 14.39 6.73 16.98
CA ARG A 308 14.66 6.42 18.40
C ARG A 308 13.87 7.27 19.40
N GLU A 309 13.17 8.31 18.97
CA GLU A 309 12.57 9.29 19.89
C GLU A 309 11.44 8.72 20.75
N TYR A 310 10.87 7.58 20.41
CA TYR A 310 9.88 6.96 21.27
C TYR A 310 10.49 6.48 22.59
N GLY A 311 11.72 5.93 22.55
CA GLY A 311 12.58 5.70 23.71
C GLY A 311 12.05 4.67 24.73
N LYS A 312 11.18 3.74 24.30
CA LYS A 312 10.66 2.66 25.14
C LYS A 312 10.80 1.33 24.40
N ALA A 313 11.33 0.32 25.08
CA ALA A 313 11.41 -1.04 24.55
C ALA A 313 10.21 -1.87 25.02
N ALA A 314 9.76 -2.78 24.16
CA ALA A 314 8.88 -3.88 24.56
C ALA A 314 9.71 -5.16 24.67
N ALA A 315 9.55 -5.89 25.75
CA ALA A 315 10.40 -7.06 26.05
C ALA A 315 10.22 -8.16 24.98
N ASP A 316 8.97 -8.55 24.71
CA ASP A 316 8.64 -9.49 23.65
C ASP A 316 8.94 -8.93 22.23
N GLY A 317 8.79 -7.63 22.05
CA GLY A 317 9.07 -6.96 20.78
C GLY A 317 10.56 -7.02 20.45
N GLN A 318 11.42 -6.60 21.35
CA GLN A 318 12.89 -6.58 21.15
C GLN A 318 13.45 -7.99 21.00
N MET A 319 13.04 -8.94 21.84
CA MET A 319 13.47 -10.33 21.74
C MET A 319 12.92 -10.99 20.45
N GLY A 320 11.69 -10.71 20.08
CA GLY A 320 11.12 -11.18 18.83
C GLY A 320 11.81 -10.61 17.59
N CYS A 321 12.28 -9.35 17.62
CA CYS A 321 13.09 -8.79 16.52
C CYS A 321 14.41 -9.55 16.33
N ILE A 322 15.07 -9.97 17.43
CA ILE A 322 16.26 -10.81 17.37
C ILE A 322 15.95 -12.16 16.71
N MET A 323 14.87 -12.82 17.11
CA MET A 323 14.43 -14.09 16.51
C MET A 323 14.09 -13.92 15.01
N LYS A 324 13.42 -12.80 14.64
CA LYS A 324 13.12 -12.48 13.25
C LYS A 324 14.38 -12.20 12.43
N ALA A 325 15.40 -11.57 12.99
CA ALA A 325 16.70 -11.40 12.32
C ALA A 325 17.35 -12.75 11.98
N TYR A 326 17.34 -13.68 12.92
CA TYR A 326 17.79 -15.06 12.69
C TYR A 326 16.98 -15.74 11.57
N ARG A 327 15.64 -15.68 11.63
CA ARG A 327 14.73 -16.24 10.61
C ARG A 327 15.04 -15.66 9.24
N ASP A 328 15.12 -14.33 9.13
CA ASP A 328 15.29 -13.62 7.85
C ASP A 328 16.67 -13.90 7.24
N TRP A 329 17.70 -14.06 8.08
CA TRP A 329 19.02 -14.55 7.65
C TRP A 329 18.96 -15.98 7.13
N LYS A 330 18.35 -16.91 7.87
CA LYS A 330 18.22 -18.32 7.45
C LYS A 330 17.46 -18.48 6.16
N LEU A 331 16.41 -17.68 5.95
CA LEU A 331 15.62 -17.70 4.70
C LEU A 331 16.37 -17.11 3.50
N SER A 332 17.24 -16.12 3.74
CA SER A 332 17.96 -15.45 2.66
C SER A 332 19.32 -16.07 2.33
N GLY A 333 19.98 -16.68 3.31
CA GLY A 333 21.38 -17.10 3.20
C GLY A 333 22.38 -15.95 3.03
N ASP A 334 21.99 -14.70 3.38
CA ASP A 334 22.80 -13.51 3.18
C ASP A 334 23.67 -13.20 4.42
N ASP A 335 24.86 -13.84 4.45
CA ASP A 335 25.82 -13.68 5.56
C ASP A 335 26.38 -12.24 5.65
N ALA A 336 26.50 -11.55 4.52
CA ALA A 336 26.93 -10.16 4.52
C ALA A 336 25.88 -9.26 5.16
N TRP A 337 24.60 -9.53 4.95
CA TRP A 337 23.52 -8.82 5.64
C TRP A 337 23.55 -9.10 7.14
N LEU A 338 23.71 -10.35 7.55
CA LEU A 338 23.83 -10.68 8.98
C LEU A 338 25.04 -9.95 9.60
N GLY A 339 26.20 -9.98 8.93
CA GLY A 339 27.41 -9.31 9.42
C GLY A 339 27.22 -7.81 9.66
N ARG A 340 26.44 -7.12 8.80
CA ARG A 340 26.10 -5.71 9.01
C ARG A 340 25.22 -5.47 10.25
N LEU A 341 24.25 -6.36 10.48
CA LEU A 341 23.33 -6.25 11.62
C LEU A 341 23.90 -6.74 12.92
N TRP A 342 24.84 -7.67 12.88
CA TRP A 342 25.35 -8.39 14.03
C TRP A 342 25.78 -7.53 15.21
N PRO A 343 26.53 -6.43 15.05
CA PRO A 343 26.87 -5.55 16.17
C PRO A 343 25.65 -4.97 16.89
N ALA A 344 24.59 -4.64 16.15
CA ALA A 344 23.36 -4.08 16.71
C ALA A 344 22.49 -5.17 17.37
N VAL A 345 22.44 -6.37 16.78
CA VAL A 345 21.76 -7.53 17.37
C VAL A 345 22.36 -7.88 18.74
N LYS A 346 23.70 -7.94 18.83
CA LYS A 346 24.38 -8.17 20.11
C LYS A 346 24.07 -7.09 21.16
N ARG A 347 24.06 -5.83 20.76
CA ARG A 347 23.69 -4.73 21.67
C ARG A 347 22.26 -4.84 22.15
N ALA A 348 21.33 -5.16 21.24
CA ALA A 348 19.93 -5.32 21.59
C ALA A 348 19.70 -6.46 22.58
N LEU A 349 20.41 -7.60 22.45
CA LEU A 349 20.36 -8.65 23.46
C LEU A 349 20.99 -8.18 24.77
N ALA A 350 22.15 -7.55 24.71
CA ALA A 350 22.89 -7.09 25.89
C ALA A 350 22.14 -6.04 26.72
N PHE A 351 21.15 -5.38 26.15
CA PHE A 351 20.24 -4.49 26.88
C PHE A 351 19.53 -5.20 28.05
N ALA A 352 19.27 -6.49 27.94
CA ALA A 352 18.72 -7.26 29.07
C ALA A 352 19.67 -7.30 30.27
N TRP A 353 20.96 -7.20 30.03
CA TRP A 353 22.03 -7.40 31.04
C TRP A 353 22.63 -6.12 31.63
N ILE A 354 22.19 -4.95 31.18
CA ILE A 354 22.63 -3.68 31.76
C ILE A 354 21.98 -3.48 33.15
N LYS A 355 22.54 -2.61 33.96
CA LYS A 355 21.91 -2.23 35.23
C LYS A 355 20.52 -1.68 35.00
N GLY A 356 19.50 -2.33 35.60
CA GLY A 356 18.09 -2.01 35.38
C GLY A 356 17.50 -2.60 34.09
N GLY A 357 18.22 -3.44 33.37
CA GLY A 357 17.72 -4.30 32.30
C GLY A 357 16.87 -5.46 32.84
N TRP A 358 16.39 -6.27 31.93
CA TRP A 358 15.41 -7.34 32.24
C TRP A 358 16.03 -8.59 32.90
N ASP A 359 17.36 -8.81 32.79
CA ASP A 359 18.12 -9.93 33.35
C ASP A 359 19.49 -9.40 33.74
N ALA A 360 19.51 -8.44 34.69
CA ALA A 360 20.73 -7.72 35.05
C ALA A 360 21.74 -8.59 35.80
N ASP A 361 21.30 -9.62 36.49
CA ASP A 361 22.14 -10.60 37.20
C ASP A 361 22.53 -11.82 36.35
N ARG A 362 21.93 -11.93 35.14
CA ARG A 362 22.20 -12.98 34.14
C ARG A 362 21.88 -14.39 34.61
N ASP A 363 20.82 -14.53 35.38
CA ASP A 363 20.35 -15.84 35.82
C ASP A 363 19.42 -16.53 34.76
N GLY A 364 19.10 -15.84 33.65
CA GLY A 364 18.27 -16.34 32.57
C GLY A 364 16.80 -16.08 32.76
N VAL A 365 16.41 -15.32 33.77
CA VAL A 365 15.01 -14.97 34.06
C VAL A 365 14.79 -13.48 33.83
N MET A 366 13.76 -13.14 33.07
CA MET A 366 13.43 -11.72 32.88
C MET A 366 12.66 -11.17 34.08
N GLU A 367 13.12 -10.03 34.56
CA GLU A 367 12.59 -9.29 35.70
C GLU A 367 12.37 -7.81 35.35
N GLY A 368 12.02 -7.00 36.38
CA GLY A 368 11.78 -5.56 36.16
C GLY A 368 10.52 -5.28 35.36
N CYS A 369 10.46 -4.07 34.79
CA CYS A 369 9.31 -3.62 34.01
C CYS A 369 9.38 -4.14 32.58
N GLN A 370 8.45 -4.98 32.19
CA GLN A 370 8.39 -5.66 30.90
C GLN A 370 7.13 -5.20 30.14
N HIS A 371 7.26 -4.13 29.36
CA HIS A 371 6.23 -3.75 28.40
C HIS A 371 6.09 -4.83 27.32
N ASN A 372 4.86 -5.10 26.88
CA ASN A 372 4.58 -6.24 26.00
C ASN A 372 3.29 -6.02 25.18
N THR A 373 2.97 -7.01 24.33
CA THR A 373 1.81 -7.02 23.42
C THR A 373 0.45 -6.96 24.10
N MET A 374 0.38 -7.17 25.41
CA MET A 374 -0.89 -7.07 26.18
C MET A 374 -1.19 -5.64 26.62
N ASP A 375 -0.35 -4.67 26.25
CA ASP A 375 -0.42 -3.25 26.63
C ASP A 375 -0.46 -3.02 28.17
N VAL A 376 0.11 -3.96 28.91
CA VAL A 376 0.31 -3.86 30.36
C VAL A 376 1.76 -4.05 30.72
N GLU A 377 2.21 -3.48 31.85
CA GLU A 377 3.55 -3.70 32.35
C GLU A 377 3.56 -4.95 33.24
N TYR A 378 4.35 -5.95 32.85
CA TYR A 378 4.67 -7.06 33.75
C TYR A 378 5.86 -6.73 34.62
N TYR A 379 5.87 -7.28 35.83
CA TYR A 379 6.98 -7.13 36.78
C TYR A 379 7.35 -8.50 37.34
N GLY A 380 8.66 -8.78 37.38
CA GLY A 380 9.18 -10.05 37.83
C GLY A 380 9.05 -11.19 36.81
N PRO A 381 9.37 -12.41 37.21
CA PRO A 381 9.38 -13.58 36.33
C PRO A 381 8.03 -13.81 35.66
N ASN A 382 8.05 -13.94 34.33
CA ASN A 382 6.85 -14.16 33.54
C ASN A 382 7.13 -15.17 32.42
N PRO A 383 6.38 -16.30 32.32
CA PRO A 383 6.63 -17.34 31.33
C PRO A 383 6.51 -16.86 29.88
N GLN A 384 5.59 -15.91 29.61
CA GLN A 384 5.42 -15.36 28.25
C GLN A 384 6.68 -14.59 27.82
N MET A 385 7.17 -13.68 28.65
CA MET A 385 8.38 -12.91 28.33
C MET A 385 9.62 -13.82 28.36
N GLY A 386 9.71 -14.76 29.30
CA GLY A 386 10.78 -15.75 29.34
C GLY A 386 10.88 -16.60 28.09
N ALA A 387 9.76 -16.99 27.49
CA ALA A 387 9.76 -17.74 26.23
C ALA A 387 10.37 -16.93 25.07
N TRP A 388 10.04 -15.62 24.94
CA TRP A 388 10.66 -14.74 23.94
C TRP A 388 12.15 -14.57 24.20
N TYR A 389 12.55 -14.42 25.46
CA TYR A 389 13.96 -14.26 25.83
C TYR A 389 14.78 -15.51 25.50
N LEU A 390 14.30 -16.70 25.89
CA LEU A 390 14.98 -17.96 25.55
C LEU A 390 15.09 -18.16 24.05
N GLY A 391 14.05 -17.81 23.29
CA GLY A 391 14.08 -17.82 21.83
C GLY A 391 15.15 -16.87 21.25
N ALA A 392 15.27 -15.67 21.81
CA ALA A 392 16.29 -14.70 21.40
C ALA A 392 17.71 -15.16 21.74
N LEU A 393 17.92 -15.71 22.94
CA LEU A 393 19.22 -16.29 23.34
C LEU A 393 19.63 -17.42 22.39
N ARG A 394 18.73 -18.32 22.07
CA ARG A 394 19.00 -19.40 21.11
C ARG A 394 19.31 -18.88 19.72
N ALA A 395 18.55 -17.90 19.22
CA ALA A 395 18.78 -17.28 17.92
C ALA A 395 20.17 -16.62 17.83
N VAL A 396 20.56 -15.90 18.89
CA VAL A 396 21.90 -15.26 18.96
C VAL A 396 23.00 -16.30 19.06
N GLU A 397 22.82 -17.38 19.82
CA GLU A 397 23.78 -18.48 19.88
C GLU A 397 24.05 -19.07 18.48
N GLU A 398 23.00 -19.35 17.70
CA GLU A 398 23.14 -19.86 16.35
C GLU A 398 23.83 -18.85 15.40
N MET A 399 23.48 -17.58 15.48
CA MET A 399 24.13 -16.53 14.71
C MET A 399 25.59 -16.31 15.11
N ALA A 400 25.94 -16.52 16.39
CA ALA A 400 27.30 -16.35 16.89
C ALA A 400 28.25 -17.52 16.54
N ARG A 401 27.69 -18.71 16.31
CA ARG A 401 28.45 -19.89 15.88
C ARG A 401 28.84 -19.86 14.41
N HIS A 402 28.13 -19.06 13.62
CA HIS A 402 28.39 -18.85 12.19
C HIS A 402 29.52 -17.83 12.01
#